data_29f8ce23efba36b63a9ba52e2043f47d
#
_entry.id   29f8ce23efba36b63a9ba52e2043f47d
#
_cell.length_a   1.000
_cell.length_b   1.000
_cell.length_c   1.000
_cell.angle_alpha   90.00
_cell.angle_beta   90.00
_cell.angle_gamma   90.00
#
_symmetry.space_group_name_H-M   'P 1'
#
loop_
_entity.id
_entity.type
_entity.pdbx_description
1 polymer ?
#
loop_
_entity_poly.entity_id
_entity_poly.type
_entity_poly.pdbx_seq_one_letter_code
_entity_poly.pdbx_strand_id
1 'polypeptide(L)'
;MINKILVPLDGSGHTARTIEFASNIARQEDAAIHLLHVVEDTSIPEGVMDYIHAEKIKESPDSVYLELLAQKILDKAEDEVRQKGIRHIIKRITTGDPARKIIDYASYNDVNMIVIGSRGLGNAKTRLGSVAMEVINSADATCVIIRKKLLDDKRILIVDDEPDVLETLEELLSMCQIVKASSFDKAKTLLETQDFDMAILDIMGVDGYKLLEIANQKKVISVMLTGHALSPEDTITAYRKGAASYVPKDKMTEIPTYLNDILEAKERGEHFWWRWLDRFGSFFEKQFGTDWRKSEEDFLKEL
;
A
#
# COMPACT_ATOMS: atom_id res chain seq x y z
N MET A 1 -22.11 22.99 0.07
CA MET A 1 -20.91 23.65 -0.47
C MET A 1 -19.77 23.32 0.50
N ILE A 2 -18.69 22.77 0.02
CA ILE A 2 -17.53 22.36 0.85
C ILE A 2 -16.52 23.50 0.79
N ASN A 3 -16.34 24.23 1.87
CA ASN A 3 -15.45 25.39 1.92
C ASN A 3 -14.15 25.09 2.66
N LYS A 4 -14.16 24.10 3.57
CA LYS A 4 -13.00 23.73 4.39
C LYS A 4 -12.89 22.22 4.49
N ILE A 5 -11.74 21.71 4.12
CA ILE A 5 -11.40 20.28 4.19
C ILE A 5 -10.27 20.10 5.18
N LEU A 6 -10.48 19.27 6.21
CA LEU A 6 -9.46 18.90 7.18
C LEU A 6 -8.79 17.59 6.75
N VAL A 7 -7.47 17.61 6.73
CA VAL A 7 -6.62 16.45 6.43
C VAL A 7 -5.71 16.20 7.63
N PRO A 8 -6.09 15.30 8.53
CA PRO A 8 -5.22 14.86 9.61
C PRO A 8 -4.08 13.98 9.05
N LEU A 9 -2.86 14.24 9.48
CA LEU A 9 -1.63 13.61 9.01
C LEU A 9 -0.83 13.06 10.17
N ASP A 10 -0.38 11.81 10.06
CA ASP A 10 0.49 11.16 11.03
C ASP A 10 1.85 10.74 10.44
N GLY A 11 2.12 11.12 9.17
CA GLY A 11 3.32 10.73 8.45
C GLY A 11 3.29 9.30 7.90
N SER A 12 2.17 8.58 8.01
CA SER A 12 2.03 7.23 7.45
C SER A 12 1.92 7.22 5.93
N GLY A 13 2.03 6.04 5.33
CA GLY A 13 1.90 5.85 3.88
C GLY A 13 0.52 6.19 3.27
N HIS A 14 -0.47 6.60 4.10
CA HIS A 14 -1.77 7.11 3.61
C HIS A 14 -1.73 8.58 3.17
N THR A 15 -0.72 9.33 3.59
CA THR A 15 -0.63 10.80 3.43
C THR A 15 -0.81 11.23 1.97
N ALA A 16 -0.06 10.68 1.04
CA ALA A 16 -0.10 11.09 -0.38
C ALA A 16 -1.49 10.93 -1.01
N ARG A 17 -2.16 9.79 -0.77
CA ARG A 17 -3.52 9.55 -1.31
C ARG A 17 -4.59 10.39 -0.64
N THR A 18 -4.45 10.62 0.65
CA THR A 18 -5.36 11.49 1.41
C THR A 18 -5.27 12.91 0.88
N ILE A 19 -4.05 13.41 0.65
CA ILE A 19 -3.78 14.70 0.04
C ILE A 19 -4.33 14.76 -1.40
N GLU A 20 -4.10 13.74 -2.19
CA GLU A 20 -4.59 13.66 -3.58
C GLU A 20 -6.11 13.79 -3.63
N PHE A 21 -6.83 13.00 -2.84
CA PHE A 21 -8.29 13.05 -2.79
C PHE A 21 -8.78 14.40 -2.30
N ALA A 22 -8.26 14.92 -1.18
CA ALA A 22 -8.63 16.19 -0.61
C ALA A 22 -8.39 17.35 -1.60
N SER A 23 -7.24 17.32 -2.30
CA SER A 23 -6.89 18.36 -3.29
C SER A 23 -7.83 18.35 -4.51
N ASN A 24 -8.27 17.17 -4.96
CA ASN A 24 -9.21 17.07 -6.06
C ASN A 24 -10.57 17.70 -5.70
N ILE A 25 -11.08 17.44 -4.50
CA ILE A 25 -12.32 18.07 -4.01
C ILE A 25 -12.12 19.58 -3.79
N ALA A 26 -11.03 19.97 -3.13
CA ALA A 26 -10.74 21.38 -2.85
C ALA A 26 -10.66 22.22 -4.13
N ARG A 27 -10.09 21.66 -5.21
CA ARG A 27 -10.01 22.35 -6.50
C ARG A 27 -11.37 22.51 -7.17
N GLN A 28 -12.28 21.54 -7.03
CA GLN A 28 -13.63 21.59 -7.60
C GLN A 28 -14.54 22.57 -6.85
N GLU A 29 -14.38 22.64 -5.53
CA GLU A 29 -15.24 23.42 -4.65
C GLU A 29 -14.64 24.79 -4.26
N ASP A 30 -13.41 25.11 -4.70
CA ASP A 30 -12.61 26.26 -4.26
C ASP A 30 -12.42 26.30 -2.73
N ALA A 31 -12.21 25.14 -2.13
CA ALA A 31 -12.14 24.97 -0.68
C ALA A 31 -10.72 25.14 -0.14
N ALA A 32 -10.60 25.61 1.11
CA ALA A 32 -9.35 25.62 1.86
C ALA A 32 -9.01 24.23 2.39
N ILE A 33 -7.71 23.85 2.35
CA ILE A 33 -7.21 22.63 2.98
C ILE A 33 -6.52 22.98 4.30
N HIS A 34 -7.00 22.37 5.38
CA HIS A 34 -6.40 22.43 6.70
C HIS A 34 -5.60 21.15 6.93
N LEU A 35 -4.28 21.26 7.01
CA LEU A 35 -3.37 20.16 7.36
C LEU A 35 -3.15 20.16 8.87
N LEU A 36 -3.53 19.08 9.54
CA LEU A 36 -3.42 18.96 10.99
C LEU A 36 -2.49 17.78 11.34
N HIS A 37 -1.47 18.05 12.13
CA HIS A 37 -0.68 17.00 12.78
C HIS A 37 -0.93 17.03 14.28
N VAL A 38 -1.25 15.86 14.87
CA VAL A 38 -1.44 15.72 16.31
C VAL A 38 -0.28 14.89 16.85
N VAL A 39 0.49 15.46 17.75
CA VAL A 39 1.56 14.76 18.45
C VAL A 39 0.94 14.10 19.68
N GLU A 40 1.06 12.77 19.74
CA GLU A 40 0.67 12.03 20.93
C GLU A 40 1.65 12.31 22.08
N ASP A 41 1.15 12.21 23.31
CA ASP A 41 1.92 12.40 24.53
C ASP A 41 2.76 11.11 24.80
N THR A 42 3.73 10.86 23.91
CA THR A 42 4.57 9.66 23.95
C THR A 42 6.01 10.02 24.34
N SER A 43 6.76 9.04 24.83
CA SER A 43 8.17 9.19 25.17
C SER A 43 8.99 9.68 23.98
N ILE A 44 9.78 10.72 24.18
CA ILE A 44 10.67 11.30 23.18
C ILE A 44 11.71 10.27 22.76
N PRO A 45 11.96 10.08 21.45
CA PRO A 45 13.04 9.23 20.98
C PRO A 45 14.40 9.68 21.51
N GLU A 46 15.24 8.72 21.92
CA GLU A 46 16.55 8.95 22.54
C GLU A 46 17.45 9.87 21.70
N GLY A 47 17.44 9.72 20.36
CA GLY A 47 18.20 10.57 19.45
C GLY A 47 17.77 12.05 19.42
N VAL A 48 16.53 12.37 19.79
CA VAL A 48 16.08 13.78 19.95
C VAL A 48 16.64 14.36 21.24
N MET A 49 16.72 13.58 22.31
CA MET A 49 17.35 13.98 23.56
C MET A 49 18.84 14.29 23.38
N ASP A 50 19.54 13.43 22.62
CA ASP A 50 20.97 13.64 22.31
C ASP A 50 21.19 14.93 21.52
N TYR A 51 20.31 15.21 20.52
CA TYR A 51 20.36 16.45 19.76
C TYR A 51 20.16 17.70 20.64
N ILE A 52 19.14 17.68 21.50
CA ILE A 52 18.85 18.77 22.45
C ILE A 52 20.04 19.06 23.36
N HIS A 53 20.67 18.00 23.88
CA HIS A 53 21.85 18.12 24.73
C HIS A 53 23.09 18.65 23.97
N ALA A 54 23.30 18.15 22.74
CA ALA A 54 24.44 18.57 21.90
C ALA A 54 24.36 20.05 21.51
N GLU A 55 23.16 20.52 21.13
CA GLU A 55 22.93 21.91 20.69
C GLU A 55 22.62 22.88 21.84
N LYS A 56 22.59 22.40 23.11
CA LYS A 56 22.28 23.20 24.30
C LYS A 56 20.97 23.98 24.19
N ILE A 57 19.96 23.38 23.59
CA ILE A 57 18.65 23.98 23.39
C ILE A 57 17.97 24.14 24.74
N LYS A 58 17.45 25.35 25.01
CA LYS A 58 16.81 25.68 26.31
C LYS A 58 15.31 25.32 26.35
N GLU A 59 14.75 24.98 25.21
CA GLU A 59 13.34 24.61 25.08
C GLU A 59 13.10 23.18 25.59
N SER A 60 11.85 22.88 25.93
CA SER A 60 11.52 21.52 26.38
C SER A 60 11.72 20.51 25.25
N PRO A 61 12.15 19.28 25.56
CA PRO A 61 12.28 18.22 24.56
C PRO A 61 11.02 18.03 23.70
N ASP A 62 9.82 18.21 24.28
CA ASP A 62 8.55 18.11 23.59
C ASP A 62 8.38 19.19 22.52
N SER A 63 8.76 20.45 22.82
CA SER A 63 8.67 21.53 21.84
C SER A 63 9.62 21.35 20.66
N VAL A 64 10.83 20.84 20.92
CA VAL A 64 11.82 20.54 19.85
C VAL A 64 11.37 19.38 19.00
N TYR A 65 10.80 18.33 19.59
CA TYR A 65 10.24 17.20 18.84
C TYR A 65 9.08 17.65 17.97
N LEU A 66 8.16 18.44 18.53
CA LEU A 66 7.06 19.05 17.78
C LEU A 66 7.56 19.86 16.57
N GLU A 67 8.57 20.68 16.79
CA GLU A 67 9.09 21.56 15.76
C GLU A 67 9.81 20.80 14.64
N LEU A 68 10.63 19.82 14.98
CA LEU A 68 11.45 19.09 14.01
C LEU A 68 10.68 18.04 13.19
N LEU A 69 9.82 17.27 13.80
CA LEU A 69 9.12 16.15 13.16
C LEU A 69 7.78 16.56 12.57
N ALA A 70 6.96 17.21 13.37
CA ALA A 70 5.63 17.65 12.95
C ALA A 70 5.71 18.68 11.82
N GLN A 71 6.67 19.61 11.91
CA GLN A 71 6.90 20.60 10.87
C GLN A 71 7.29 19.93 9.55
N LYS A 72 8.21 18.94 9.58
CA LYS A 72 8.62 18.18 8.40
C LYS A 72 7.45 17.46 7.71
N ILE A 73 6.55 16.86 8.49
CA ILE A 73 5.34 16.19 7.96
C ILE A 73 4.45 17.20 7.25
N LEU A 74 4.19 18.33 7.90
CA LEU A 74 3.30 19.35 7.36
C LEU A 74 3.92 20.10 6.17
N ASP A 75 5.22 20.38 6.18
CA ASP A 75 5.89 21.05 5.05
C ASP A 75 5.85 20.19 3.79
N LYS A 76 6.19 18.91 3.94
CA LYS A 76 6.06 17.96 2.82
C LYS A 76 4.64 17.88 2.29
N ALA A 77 3.65 17.82 3.17
CA ALA A 77 2.25 17.76 2.79
C ALA A 77 1.79 19.07 2.12
N GLU A 78 2.24 20.23 2.62
CA GLU A 78 1.95 21.52 1.99
C GLU A 78 2.50 21.60 0.58
N ASP A 79 3.75 21.17 0.35
CA ASP A 79 4.38 21.14 -0.98
C ASP A 79 3.58 20.26 -1.95
N GLU A 80 3.15 19.07 -1.51
CA GLU A 80 2.31 18.17 -2.31
C GLU A 80 0.95 18.82 -2.66
N VAL A 81 0.31 19.48 -1.70
CA VAL A 81 -0.96 20.21 -1.92
C VAL A 81 -0.79 21.39 -2.88
N ARG A 82 0.31 22.16 -2.75
CA ARG A 82 0.63 23.29 -3.66
C ARG A 82 0.89 22.83 -5.08
N GLN A 83 1.61 21.71 -5.27
CA GLN A 83 1.84 21.10 -6.59
C GLN A 83 0.54 20.73 -7.30
N LYS A 84 -0.52 20.42 -6.53
CA LYS A 84 -1.86 20.15 -7.06
C LYS A 84 -2.70 21.40 -7.33
N GLY A 85 -2.12 22.60 -7.18
CA GLY A 85 -2.73 23.89 -7.53
C GLY A 85 -3.59 24.50 -6.44
N ILE A 86 -3.59 23.99 -5.22
CA ILE A 86 -4.35 24.57 -4.10
C ILE A 86 -3.59 25.74 -3.51
N ARG A 87 -4.29 26.86 -3.31
CA ARG A 87 -3.71 28.12 -2.82
C ARG A 87 -4.00 28.38 -1.33
N HIS A 88 -5.17 27.97 -0.87
CA HIS A 88 -5.61 28.19 0.51
C HIS A 88 -5.28 26.98 1.38
N ILE A 89 -4.12 27.05 2.06
CA ILE A 89 -3.61 25.98 2.91
C ILE A 89 -3.35 26.54 4.29
N ILE A 90 -3.84 25.85 5.31
CA ILE A 90 -3.62 26.17 6.73
C ILE A 90 -2.94 24.98 7.38
N LYS A 91 -1.80 25.21 8.03
CA LYS A 91 -1.09 24.17 8.81
C LYS A 91 -1.31 24.38 10.29
N ARG A 92 -1.50 23.28 11.02
CA ARG A 92 -1.64 23.32 12.47
C ARG A 92 -1.03 22.09 13.12
N ILE A 93 -0.29 22.31 14.19
CA ILE A 93 0.23 21.30 15.08
C ILE A 93 -0.49 21.43 16.41
N THR A 94 -0.84 20.32 17.02
CA THR A 94 -1.42 20.27 18.37
C THR A 94 -0.94 19.01 19.10
N THR A 95 -1.07 19.00 20.43
CA THR A 95 -0.65 17.86 21.27
C THR A 95 -1.85 17.25 21.98
N GLY A 96 -1.86 15.93 22.14
CA GLY A 96 -2.87 15.19 22.90
C GLY A 96 -3.42 13.98 22.15
N ASP A 97 -4.62 13.54 22.53
CA ASP A 97 -5.29 12.42 21.86
C ASP A 97 -5.68 12.78 20.42
N PRO A 98 -5.22 12.01 19.41
CA PRO A 98 -5.43 12.37 18.01
C PRO A 98 -6.89 12.47 17.59
N ALA A 99 -7.74 11.52 18.00
CA ALA A 99 -9.14 11.51 17.59
C ALA A 99 -9.87 12.74 18.14
N ARG A 100 -9.69 13.00 19.44
CA ARG A 100 -10.30 14.15 20.12
C ARG A 100 -9.85 15.47 19.51
N LYS A 101 -8.54 15.64 19.26
CA LYS A 101 -8.00 16.88 18.67
C LYS A 101 -8.47 17.13 17.26
N ILE A 102 -8.67 16.06 16.46
CA ILE A 102 -9.24 16.17 15.10
C ILE A 102 -10.70 16.63 15.17
N ILE A 103 -11.50 16.02 16.05
CA ILE A 103 -12.93 16.35 16.24
C ILE A 103 -13.07 17.80 16.75
N ASP A 104 -12.33 18.15 17.80
CA ASP A 104 -12.35 19.51 18.37
C ASP A 104 -11.95 20.56 17.33
N TYR A 105 -10.88 20.28 16.55
CA TYR A 105 -10.42 21.18 15.50
C TYR A 105 -11.48 21.36 14.40
N ALA A 106 -12.10 20.26 13.97
CA ALA A 106 -13.12 20.31 12.94
C ALA A 106 -14.33 21.13 13.37
N SER A 107 -14.81 20.95 14.60
CA SER A 107 -15.93 21.68 15.18
C SER A 107 -15.59 23.17 15.36
N TYR A 108 -14.40 23.48 15.92
CA TYR A 108 -14.00 24.87 16.21
C TYR A 108 -13.78 25.73 14.95
N ASN A 109 -13.42 25.09 13.84
CA ASN A 109 -13.12 25.78 12.59
C ASN A 109 -14.23 25.65 11.55
N ASP A 110 -15.40 25.11 11.89
CA ASP A 110 -16.52 24.89 10.96
C ASP A 110 -16.08 24.10 9.72
N VAL A 111 -15.32 23.01 9.93
CA VAL A 111 -14.86 22.14 8.85
C VAL A 111 -16.05 21.38 8.25
N ASN A 112 -16.16 21.40 6.92
CA ASN A 112 -17.27 20.71 6.24
C ASN A 112 -16.94 19.24 5.96
N MET A 113 -15.66 18.92 5.71
CA MET A 113 -15.23 17.56 5.37
C MET A 113 -13.90 17.22 6.05
N ILE A 114 -13.83 16.01 6.62
CA ILE A 114 -12.60 15.43 7.12
C ILE A 114 -12.19 14.31 6.17
N VAL A 115 -10.98 14.37 5.63
CA VAL A 115 -10.40 13.31 4.77
C VAL A 115 -9.26 12.68 5.54
N ILE A 116 -9.46 11.43 5.98
CA ILE A 116 -8.54 10.75 6.90
C ILE A 116 -8.14 9.38 6.36
N GLY A 117 -6.89 8.96 6.64
CA GLY A 117 -6.44 7.60 6.34
C GLY A 117 -7.20 6.55 7.15
N SER A 118 -7.44 5.39 6.57
CA SER A 118 -8.12 4.29 7.28
C SER A 118 -7.32 3.72 8.44
N ARG A 119 -5.99 3.86 8.43
CA ARG A 119 -5.04 3.43 9.47
C ARG A 119 -3.94 4.48 9.62
N GLY A 120 -3.32 4.55 10.80
CA GLY A 120 -2.13 5.33 11.06
C GLY A 120 -0.88 4.44 11.18
N LEU A 121 0.12 4.91 11.93
CA LEU A 121 1.37 4.19 12.19
C LEU A 121 1.20 2.94 13.08
N GLY A 122 0.07 2.78 13.73
CA GLY A 122 -0.20 1.64 14.62
C GLY A 122 -0.47 0.32 13.89
N ASN A 123 -0.07 -0.82 14.51
CA ASN A 123 -0.24 -2.19 14.00
C ASN A 123 -1.65 -2.78 14.22
N ALA A 124 -2.71 -2.02 14.06
CA ALA A 124 -4.05 -2.52 14.26
C ALA A 124 -4.44 -3.59 13.23
N LYS A 125 -4.85 -4.78 13.69
CA LYS A 125 -5.39 -5.88 12.86
C LYS A 125 -6.77 -5.58 12.28
N THR A 126 -7.37 -4.44 12.62
CA THR A 126 -8.70 -4.01 12.19
C THR A 126 -8.67 -3.29 10.84
N ARG A 127 -9.76 -3.34 10.09
CA ARG A 127 -9.91 -2.61 8.81
C ARG A 127 -9.84 -1.10 8.94
N LEU A 128 -10.19 -0.56 10.11
CA LEU A 128 -10.12 0.85 10.48
C LEU A 128 -9.29 1.00 11.76
N GLY A 129 -8.41 1.98 11.79
CA GLY A 129 -7.69 2.38 12.99
C GLY A 129 -8.62 3.03 14.02
N SER A 130 -8.20 3.04 15.30
CA SER A 130 -8.97 3.61 16.40
C SER A 130 -9.32 5.07 16.17
N VAL A 131 -8.36 5.88 15.75
CA VAL A 131 -8.55 7.31 15.45
C VAL A 131 -9.61 7.53 14.37
N ALA A 132 -9.48 6.83 13.23
CA ALA A 132 -10.45 6.96 12.14
C ALA A 132 -11.86 6.51 12.58
N MET A 133 -11.97 5.45 13.36
CA MET A 133 -13.25 4.96 13.88
C MET A 133 -13.90 5.97 14.82
N GLU A 134 -13.16 6.56 15.71
CA GLU A 134 -13.67 7.54 16.68
C GLU A 134 -14.08 8.84 15.99
N VAL A 135 -13.27 9.32 15.02
CA VAL A 135 -13.60 10.50 14.22
C VAL A 135 -14.91 10.30 13.45
N ILE A 136 -15.11 9.14 12.79
CA ILE A 136 -16.35 8.85 12.06
C ILE A 136 -17.57 8.86 12.97
N ASN A 137 -17.42 8.30 14.17
CA ASN A 137 -18.55 8.16 15.08
C ASN A 137 -18.92 9.46 15.80
N SER A 138 -17.99 10.43 15.88
CA SER A 138 -18.16 11.58 16.78
C SER A 138 -18.03 12.95 16.09
N ALA A 139 -17.55 13.03 14.86
CA ALA A 139 -17.44 14.29 14.15
C ALA A 139 -18.77 14.67 13.46
N ASP A 140 -19.16 15.94 13.56
CA ASP A 140 -20.32 16.50 12.84
C ASP A 140 -20.05 16.73 11.35
N ALA A 141 -18.77 16.77 10.95
CA ALA A 141 -18.35 16.97 9.55
C ALA A 141 -18.51 15.69 8.72
N THR A 142 -18.67 15.84 7.40
CA THR A 142 -18.62 14.70 6.48
C THR A 142 -17.26 14.00 6.55
N CYS A 143 -17.20 12.71 6.86
CA CYS A 143 -15.97 11.95 6.96
C CYS A 143 -15.74 11.10 5.72
N VAL A 144 -14.56 11.24 5.10
CA VAL A 144 -14.09 10.40 3.99
C VAL A 144 -12.88 9.60 4.44
N ILE A 145 -12.98 8.28 4.29
CA ILE A 145 -11.92 7.35 4.68
C ILE A 145 -11.10 6.93 3.46
N ILE A 146 -9.82 7.25 3.50
CA ILE A 146 -8.87 6.84 2.46
C ILE A 146 -8.18 5.55 2.88
N ARG A 147 -8.38 4.50 2.11
CA ARG A 147 -7.70 3.23 2.35
C ARG A 147 -6.38 3.19 1.59
N LYS A 148 -5.31 2.79 2.26
CA LYS A 148 -4.06 2.42 1.59
C LYS A 148 -4.36 1.18 0.74
N LYS A 149 -4.01 1.20 -0.54
CA LYS A 149 -3.91 -0.05 -1.29
C LYS A 149 -2.69 -0.78 -0.75
N LEU A 150 -2.80 -2.07 -0.57
CA LEU A 150 -1.73 -2.90 0.00
C LEU A 150 -0.47 -2.89 -0.87
N LEU A 151 -0.64 -2.56 -2.15
CA LEU A 151 0.45 -2.44 -3.14
C LEU A 151 1.25 -1.14 -3.03
N ASP A 152 0.67 -0.06 -2.44
CA ASP A 152 1.37 1.23 -2.41
C ASP A 152 2.72 1.08 -1.69
N ASP A 153 3.80 1.57 -2.31
CA ASP A 153 5.20 1.51 -1.85
C ASP A 153 5.82 0.10 -1.75
N LYS A 154 5.13 -0.95 -2.20
CA LYS A 154 5.70 -2.30 -2.23
C LYS A 154 6.88 -2.37 -3.17
N ARG A 155 7.96 -3.02 -2.72
CA ARG A 155 9.14 -3.27 -3.55
C ARG A 155 8.98 -4.58 -4.29
N ILE A 156 8.86 -4.50 -5.62
CA ILE A 156 8.54 -5.63 -6.48
C ILE A 156 9.67 -5.87 -7.48
N LEU A 157 10.17 -7.10 -7.51
CA LEU A 157 11.07 -7.56 -8.55
C LEU A 157 10.24 -8.09 -9.73
N ILE A 158 10.49 -7.58 -10.94
CA ILE A 158 9.89 -8.09 -12.17
C ILE A 158 10.99 -8.74 -13.01
N VAL A 159 10.76 -9.98 -13.43
CA VAL A 159 11.73 -10.76 -14.21
C VAL A 159 11.06 -11.30 -15.46
N ASP A 160 11.52 -10.82 -16.62
CA ASP A 160 11.04 -11.23 -17.94
C ASP A 160 12.13 -10.90 -18.97
N ASP A 161 12.37 -11.73 -19.98
CA ASP A 161 13.34 -11.47 -21.02
C ASP A 161 12.80 -10.54 -22.12
N GLU A 162 11.48 -10.30 -22.16
CA GLU A 162 10.82 -9.39 -23.07
C GLU A 162 10.79 -7.96 -22.49
N PRO A 163 11.50 -6.97 -23.09
CA PRO A 163 11.53 -5.59 -22.59
C PRO A 163 10.15 -4.94 -22.50
N ASP A 164 9.27 -5.21 -23.49
CA ASP A 164 7.92 -4.63 -23.55
C ASP A 164 7.05 -5.09 -22.37
N VAL A 165 7.25 -6.32 -21.90
CA VAL A 165 6.58 -6.85 -20.70
C VAL A 165 7.06 -6.12 -19.45
N LEU A 166 8.38 -5.91 -19.32
CA LEU A 166 8.97 -5.19 -18.20
C LEU A 166 8.48 -3.73 -18.13
N GLU A 167 8.36 -3.05 -19.28
CA GLU A 167 7.87 -1.67 -19.36
C GLU A 167 6.38 -1.60 -19.00
N THR A 168 5.57 -2.49 -19.59
CA THR A 168 4.13 -2.55 -19.31
C THR A 168 3.85 -2.80 -17.83
N LEU A 169 4.55 -3.74 -17.22
CA LEU A 169 4.38 -4.04 -15.78
C LEU A 169 4.82 -2.87 -14.89
N GLU A 170 5.90 -2.16 -15.25
CA GLU A 170 6.34 -0.97 -14.53
C GLU A 170 5.29 0.14 -14.59
N GLU A 171 4.66 0.38 -15.75
CA GLU A 171 3.57 1.35 -15.89
C GLU A 171 2.34 0.97 -15.07
N LEU A 172 1.91 -0.31 -15.15
CA LEU A 172 0.76 -0.83 -14.42
C LEU A 172 0.95 -0.78 -12.90
N LEU A 173 2.20 -0.89 -12.43
CA LEU A 173 2.59 -0.90 -11.02
C LEU A 173 3.30 0.38 -10.58
N SER A 174 3.00 1.51 -11.22
CA SER A 174 3.61 2.83 -10.95
C SER A 174 3.45 3.30 -9.49
N MET A 175 2.54 2.70 -8.70
CA MET A 175 2.40 2.94 -7.26
C MET A 175 3.41 2.17 -6.41
N CYS A 176 4.21 1.28 -7.03
CA CYS A 176 5.19 0.41 -6.37
C CYS A 176 6.62 0.86 -6.65
N GLN A 177 7.58 0.33 -5.90
CA GLN A 177 9.01 0.46 -6.18
C GLN A 177 9.46 -0.72 -7.04
N ILE A 178 9.58 -0.52 -8.35
CA ILE A 178 9.88 -1.58 -9.30
C ILE A 178 11.39 -1.73 -9.51
N VAL A 179 11.85 -2.98 -9.48
CA VAL A 179 13.20 -3.38 -9.89
C VAL A 179 13.06 -4.41 -11.01
N LYS A 180 13.74 -4.19 -12.13
CA LYS A 180 13.64 -5.04 -13.34
C LYS A 180 14.89 -5.89 -13.56
N ALA A 181 14.68 -7.14 -13.95
CA ALA A 181 15.72 -8.05 -14.41
C ALA A 181 15.28 -8.75 -15.70
N SER A 182 16.16 -8.83 -16.69
CA SER A 182 15.90 -9.47 -17.98
C SER A 182 16.61 -10.81 -18.15
N SER A 183 17.18 -11.37 -17.06
CA SER A 183 17.86 -12.66 -17.09
C SER A 183 17.86 -13.32 -15.72
N PHE A 184 18.03 -14.65 -15.72
CA PHE A 184 18.15 -15.45 -14.50
C PHE A 184 19.25 -14.95 -13.56
N ASP A 185 20.48 -14.74 -14.08
CA ASP A 185 21.63 -14.36 -13.25
C ASP A 185 21.44 -13.00 -12.57
N LYS A 186 20.87 -12.02 -13.30
CA LYS A 186 20.57 -10.70 -12.74
C LYS A 186 19.50 -10.81 -11.65
N ALA A 187 18.40 -11.56 -11.92
CA ALA A 187 17.32 -11.75 -10.97
C ALA A 187 17.79 -12.48 -9.71
N LYS A 188 18.60 -13.53 -9.87
CA LYS A 188 19.21 -14.28 -8.76
C LYS A 188 20.06 -13.37 -7.90
N THR A 189 20.97 -12.59 -8.49
CA THR A 189 21.81 -11.63 -7.75
C THR A 189 20.96 -10.63 -6.97
N LEU A 190 19.90 -10.10 -7.57
CA LEU A 190 18.99 -9.17 -6.91
C LEU A 190 18.28 -9.83 -5.72
N LEU A 191 17.73 -11.03 -5.89
CA LEU A 191 17.06 -11.78 -4.81
C LEU A 191 18.03 -12.14 -3.66
N GLU A 192 19.29 -12.38 -3.97
CA GLU A 192 20.29 -12.72 -2.95
C GLU A 192 20.79 -11.50 -2.16
N THR A 193 20.82 -10.30 -2.78
CA THR A 193 21.45 -9.10 -2.22
C THR A 193 20.49 -8.03 -1.75
N GLN A 194 19.21 -8.11 -2.12
CA GLN A 194 18.20 -7.08 -1.81
C GLN A 194 16.92 -7.72 -1.30
N ASP A 195 16.15 -6.95 -0.52
CA ASP A 195 14.86 -7.37 -0.01
C ASP A 195 13.74 -6.94 -0.96
N PHE A 196 12.76 -7.82 -1.14
CA PHE A 196 11.56 -7.58 -1.93
C PHE A 196 10.31 -8.04 -1.17
N ASP A 197 9.22 -7.29 -1.32
CA ASP A 197 7.91 -7.71 -0.81
C ASP A 197 7.30 -8.79 -1.70
N MET A 198 7.46 -8.64 -3.02
CA MET A 198 6.91 -9.54 -4.03
C MET A 198 7.86 -9.69 -5.22
N ALA A 199 7.67 -10.78 -5.99
CA ALA A 199 8.31 -10.97 -7.28
C ALA A 199 7.29 -11.41 -8.33
N ILE A 200 7.43 -10.92 -9.56
CA ILE A 200 6.70 -11.38 -10.75
C ILE A 200 7.73 -12.04 -11.65
N LEU A 201 7.55 -13.33 -11.91
CA LEU A 201 8.55 -14.16 -12.55
C LEU A 201 7.97 -14.76 -13.84
N ASP A 202 8.55 -14.45 -14.99
CA ASP A 202 8.24 -15.18 -16.22
C ASP A 202 8.72 -16.62 -16.11
N ILE A 203 7.95 -17.55 -16.68
CA ILE A 203 8.24 -18.97 -16.57
C ILE A 203 9.34 -19.41 -17.51
N MET A 204 9.31 -18.92 -18.77
CA MET A 204 10.08 -19.55 -19.85
C MET A 204 11.46 -18.92 -20.06
N GLY A 205 11.56 -17.67 -20.41
CA GLY A 205 12.81 -17.06 -20.87
C GLY A 205 13.87 -16.87 -19.79
N VAL A 206 13.49 -16.95 -18.51
CA VAL A 206 14.35 -16.61 -17.36
C VAL A 206 14.47 -17.72 -16.31
N ASP A 207 14.14 -18.96 -16.65
CA ASP A 207 14.13 -20.09 -15.66
C ASP A 207 13.28 -19.80 -14.42
N GLY A 208 12.05 -19.28 -14.60
CA GLY A 208 11.20 -18.75 -13.52
C GLY A 208 10.97 -19.69 -12.34
N TYR A 209 10.87 -20.99 -12.56
CA TYR A 209 10.71 -21.95 -11.46
C TYR A 209 11.95 -22.05 -10.56
N LYS A 210 13.16 -21.88 -11.11
CA LYS A 210 14.38 -21.82 -10.29
C LYS A 210 14.43 -20.52 -9.48
N LEU A 211 13.98 -19.40 -10.08
CA LEU A 211 13.86 -18.13 -9.36
C LEU A 211 12.80 -18.21 -8.25
N LEU A 212 11.68 -18.90 -8.50
CA LEU A 212 10.65 -19.15 -7.50
C LEU A 212 11.20 -19.88 -6.27
N GLU A 213 12.05 -20.89 -6.47
CA GLU A 213 12.70 -21.61 -5.37
C GLU A 213 13.59 -20.68 -4.53
N ILE A 214 14.36 -19.79 -5.17
CA ILE A 214 15.19 -18.79 -4.48
C ILE A 214 14.31 -17.79 -3.73
N ALA A 215 13.27 -17.27 -4.38
CA ALA A 215 12.33 -16.33 -3.79
C ALA A 215 11.62 -16.91 -2.55
N ASN A 216 11.21 -18.18 -2.61
CA ASN A 216 10.59 -18.87 -1.48
C ASN A 216 11.55 -19.01 -0.28
N GLN A 217 12.83 -19.33 -0.53
CA GLN A 217 13.85 -19.36 0.53
C GLN A 217 14.02 -18.00 1.21
N LYS A 218 13.83 -16.92 0.47
CA LYS A 218 13.86 -15.54 0.96
C LYS A 218 12.51 -15.04 1.49
N LYS A 219 11.46 -15.88 1.46
CA LYS A 219 10.08 -15.54 1.86
C LYS A 219 9.48 -14.38 1.04
N VAL A 220 9.93 -14.22 -0.20
CA VAL A 220 9.37 -13.27 -1.17
C VAL A 220 8.13 -13.89 -1.79
N ILE A 221 6.99 -13.17 -1.72
CA ILE A 221 5.74 -13.61 -2.34
C ILE A 221 5.90 -13.57 -3.86
N SER A 222 5.75 -14.71 -4.54
CA SER A 222 6.03 -14.78 -5.97
C SER A 222 4.78 -15.11 -6.79
N VAL A 223 4.60 -14.39 -7.89
CA VAL A 223 3.58 -14.61 -8.90
C VAL A 223 4.27 -15.08 -10.18
N MET A 224 3.78 -16.20 -10.72
CA MET A 224 4.28 -16.70 -12.01
C MET A 224 3.51 -16.05 -13.15
N LEU A 225 4.25 -15.53 -14.14
CA LEU A 225 3.70 -14.96 -15.39
C LEU A 225 3.97 -15.93 -16.55
N THR A 226 3.03 -16.12 -17.42
CA THR A 226 3.18 -17.06 -18.56
C THR A 226 2.61 -16.53 -19.86
N GLY A 227 3.36 -16.71 -20.96
CA GLY A 227 2.89 -16.44 -22.32
C GLY A 227 2.05 -17.55 -22.93
N HIS A 228 1.99 -18.74 -22.31
CA HIS A 228 1.21 -19.87 -22.82
C HIS A 228 -0.17 -19.93 -22.15
N ALA A 229 -1.11 -20.56 -22.84
CA ALA A 229 -2.43 -20.81 -22.29
C ALA A 229 -2.29 -21.59 -20.97
N LEU A 230 -3.00 -21.14 -19.95
CA LEU A 230 -3.09 -21.80 -18.65
C LEU A 230 -3.48 -23.27 -18.84
N SER A 231 -2.63 -24.20 -18.43
CA SER A 231 -3.03 -25.61 -18.23
C SER A 231 -3.31 -25.87 -16.76
N PRO A 232 -4.24 -26.78 -16.41
CA PRO A 232 -4.44 -27.18 -15.03
C PRO A 232 -3.16 -27.71 -14.39
N GLU A 233 -2.38 -28.50 -15.13
CA GLU A 233 -1.13 -29.13 -14.67
C GLU A 233 -0.06 -28.08 -14.33
N ASP A 234 0.11 -27.05 -15.16
CA ASP A 234 1.08 -25.97 -14.93
C ASP A 234 0.69 -25.13 -13.72
N THR A 235 -0.61 -24.86 -13.57
CA THR A 235 -1.16 -24.11 -12.45
C THR A 235 -0.88 -24.83 -11.12
N ILE A 236 -1.14 -26.15 -11.07
CA ILE A 236 -0.88 -26.97 -9.89
C ILE A 236 0.62 -27.08 -9.60
N THR A 237 1.41 -27.18 -10.66
CA THR A 237 2.87 -27.21 -10.53
C THR A 237 3.38 -25.92 -9.90
N ALA A 238 2.90 -24.76 -10.36
CA ALA A 238 3.24 -23.48 -9.77
C ALA A 238 2.84 -23.38 -8.29
N TYR A 239 1.62 -23.84 -7.97
CA TYR A 239 1.15 -23.92 -6.58
C TYR A 239 2.04 -24.79 -5.71
N ARG A 240 2.26 -26.06 -6.11
CA ARG A 240 3.09 -27.01 -5.34
C ARG A 240 4.51 -26.53 -5.14
N LYS A 241 5.01 -25.71 -6.05
CA LYS A 241 6.31 -25.04 -5.92
C LYS A 241 6.25 -23.76 -5.07
N GLY A 242 5.09 -23.41 -4.52
CA GLY A 242 4.93 -22.28 -3.58
C GLY A 242 4.72 -20.91 -4.24
N ALA A 243 4.26 -20.85 -5.49
CA ALA A 243 3.82 -19.61 -6.08
C ALA A 243 2.53 -19.13 -5.40
N ALA A 244 2.40 -17.84 -5.16
CA ALA A 244 1.20 -17.23 -4.60
C ALA A 244 0.08 -17.09 -5.65
N SER A 245 0.42 -17.01 -6.93
CA SER A 245 -0.51 -16.95 -8.05
C SER A 245 0.18 -17.34 -9.35
N TYR A 246 -0.66 -17.63 -10.34
CA TYR A 246 -0.25 -17.95 -11.70
C TYR A 246 -1.12 -17.13 -12.66
N VAL A 247 -0.51 -16.24 -13.45
CA VAL A 247 -1.22 -15.23 -14.28
C VAL A 247 -0.77 -15.32 -15.73
N PRO A 248 -1.69 -15.44 -16.69
CA PRO A 248 -1.35 -15.35 -18.11
C PRO A 248 -0.95 -13.93 -18.53
N LYS A 249 -0.02 -13.80 -19.47
CA LYS A 249 0.43 -12.49 -20.01
C LYS A 249 -0.72 -11.69 -20.67
N ASP A 250 -1.74 -12.36 -21.23
CA ASP A 250 -2.95 -11.71 -21.77
C ASP A 250 -3.84 -11.06 -20.70
N LYS A 251 -3.65 -11.42 -19.42
CA LYS A 251 -4.31 -10.85 -18.25
C LYS A 251 -3.43 -9.87 -17.45
N MET A 252 -2.30 -9.50 -18.01
CA MET A 252 -1.31 -8.65 -17.35
C MET A 252 -1.89 -7.28 -16.94
N THR A 253 -2.86 -6.74 -17.67
CA THR A 253 -3.53 -5.48 -17.32
C THR A 253 -4.26 -5.52 -15.98
N GLU A 254 -4.61 -6.72 -15.49
CA GLU A 254 -5.28 -6.94 -14.21
C GLU A 254 -4.30 -7.22 -13.06
N ILE A 255 -2.98 -7.25 -13.33
CA ILE A 255 -1.95 -7.64 -12.35
C ILE A 255 -2.04 -6.86 -11.02
N PRO A 256 -2.31 -5.52 -11.00
CA PRO A 256 -2.45 -4.80 -9.74
C PRO A 256 -3.56 -5.36 -8.85
N THR A 257 -4.63 -5.84 -9.46
CA THR A 257 -5.74 -6.45 -8.73
C THR A 257 -5.35 -7.79 -8.13
N TYR A 258 -4.66 -8.64 -8.90
CA TYR A 258 -4.20 -9.95 -8.41
C TYR A 258 -3.18 -9.82 -7.27
N LEU A 259 -2.22 -8.91 -7.41
CA LEU A 259 -1.25 -8.65 -6.34
C LEU A 259 -1.93 -8.11 -5.07
N ASN A 260 -2.92 -7.23 -5.22
CA ASN A 260 -3.67 -6.71 -4.08
C ASN A 260 -4.47 -7.82 -3.36
N ASP A 261 -5.09 -8.74 -4.12
CA ASP A 261 -5.82 -9.89 -3.55
C ASP A 261 -4.89 -10.81 -2.74
N ILE A 262 -3.68 -11.06 -3.25
CA ILE A 262 -2.66 -11.85 -2.54
C ILE A 262 -2.28 -11.18 -1.22
N LEU A 263 -2.03 -9.88 -1.23
CA LEU A 263 -1.68 -9.13 -0.03
C LEU A 263 -2.84 -9.08 0.97
N GLU A 264 -4.09 -8.94 0.50
CA GLU A 264 -5.26 -9.02 1.36
C GLU A 264 -5.45 -10.41 1.99
N ALA A 265 -5.25 -11.48 1.23
CA ALA A 265 -5.30 -12.84 1.76
C ALA A 265 -4.24 -13.04 2.85
N LYS A 266 -3.00 -12.57 2.61
CA LYS A 266 -1.92 -12.61 3.60
C LYS A 266 -2.28 -11.85 4.88
N GLU A 267 -2.84 -10.65 4.78
CA GLU A 267 -3.26 -9.88 5.96
C GLU A 267 -4.34 -10.58 6.80
N ARG A 268 -5.19 -11.36 6.13
CA ARG A 268 -6.28 -12.12 6.80
C ARG A 268 -5.84 -13.49 7.30
N GLY A 269 -4.63 -13.94 6.94
CA GLY A 269 -4.19 -15.31 7.19
C GLY A 269 -4.96 -16.34 6.36
N GLU A 270 -5.54 -15.91 5.22
CA GLU A 270 -6.21 -16.77 4.26
C GLU A 270 -5.21 -17.32 3.24
N HIS A 271 -5.51 -18.47 2.67
CA HIS A 271 -4.68 -19.01 1.61
C HIS A 271 -4.89 -18.24 0.29
N PHE A 272 -3.81 -17.87 -0.42
CA PHE A 272 -3.86 -17.02 -1.62
C PHE A 272 -4.70 -17.61 -2.74
N TRP A 273 -4.68 -18.95 -2.90
CA TRP A 273 -5.30 -19.68 -4.00
C TRP A 273 -6.83 -19.72 -3.97
N TRP A 274 -7.48 -19.51 -2.82
CA TRP A 274 -8.94 -19.37 -2.77
C TRP A 274 -9.43 -18.18 -3.60
N ARG A 275 -8.73 -17.06 -3.54
CA ARG A 275 -9.07 -15.88 -4.34
C ARG A 275 -8.72 -16.05 -5.81
N TRP A 276 -7.66 -16.81 -6.10
CA TRP A 276 -7.31 -17.19 -7.46
C TRP A 276 -8.42 -18.04 -8.08
N LEU A 277 -8.94 -19.04 -7.37
CA LEU A 277 -10.07 -19.87 -7.81
C LEU A 277 -11.34 -19.05 -8.06
N ASP A 278 -11.66 -18.08 -7.23
CA ASP A 278 -12.81 -17.19 -7.43
C ASP A 278 -12.72 -16.39 -8.74
N ARG A 279 -11.52 -15.96 -9.13
CA ARG A 279 -11.32 -15.16 -10.35
C ARG A 279 -11.16 -16.00 -11.61
N PHE A 280 -10.38 -17.03 -11.53
CA PHE A 280 -10.02 -17.85 -12.69
C PHE A 280 -10.87 -19.12 -12.82
N GLY A 281 -11.61 -19.52 -11.81
CA GLY A 281 -12.40 -20.75 -11.82
C GLY A 281 -13.40 -20.81 -12.98
N SER A 282 -14.12 -19.73 -13.26
CA SER A 282 -15.05 -19.66 -14.39
C SER A 282 -14.35 -19.66 -15.76
N PHE A 283 -13.15 -19.09 -15.86
CA PHE A 283 -12.31 -19.15 -17.07
C PHE A 283 -11.85 -20.59 -17.31
N PHE A 284 -11.38 -21.28 -16.28
CA PHE A 284 -10.96 -22.67 -16.36
C PHE A 284 -12.11 -23.60 -16.72
N GLU A 285 -13.30 -23.41 -16.13
CA GLU A 285 -14.50 -24.18 -16.49
C GLU A 285 -14.88 -24.03 -17.95
N LYS A 286 -14.77 -22.81 -18.47
CA LYS A 286 -15.07 -22.50 -19.88
C LYS A 286 -14.06 -23.12 -20.84
N GLN A 287 -12.80 -23.22 -20.45
CA GLN A 287 -11.70 -23.66 -21.30
C GLN A 287 -11.44 -25.16 -21.20
N PHE A 288 -11.61 -25.78 -20.04
CA PHE A 288 -11.26 -27.19 -19.76
C PHE A 288 -12.46 -28.05 -19.33
N GLY A 289 -13.68 -27.48 -19.27
CA GLY A 289 -14.88 -28.17 -18.80
C GLY A 289 -14.95 -28.25 -17.26
N THR A 290 -16.07 -28.74 -16.73
CA THR A 290 -16.29 -28.82 -15.28
C THR A 290 -15.51 -29.97 -14.59
N ASP A 291 -14.94 -30.89 -15.37
CA ASP A 291 -14.25 -32.07 -14.85
C ASP A 291 -12.84 -31.77 -14.30
N TRP A 292 -12.25 -30.62 -14.61
CA TRP A 292 -10.98 -30.19 -14.04
C TRP A 292 -11.02 -30.10 -12.50
N ARG A 293 -12.16 -29.73 -11.94
CA ARG A 293 -12.36 -29.69 -10.47
C ARG A 293 -12.33 -31.08 -9.83
N LYS A 294 -12.73 -32.13 -10.56
CA LYS A 294 -12.72 -33.50 -10.05
C LYS A 294 -11.35 -34.13 -10.07
N SER A 295 -10.54 -33.82 -11.11
CA SER A 295 -9.13 -34.22 -11.15
C SER A 295 -8.28 -33.56 -10.07
N GLU A 296 -8.80 -32.46 -9.49
CA GLU A 296 -8.12 -31.59 -8.54
C GLU A 296 -8.72 -31.64 -7.11
N GLU A 297 -9.65 -32.58 -6.84
CA GLU A 297 -10.22 -32.75 -5.48
C GLU A 297 -9.15 -32.94 -4.41
N ASP A 298 -8.05 -33.60 -4.74
CA ASP A 298 -6.92 -33.78 -3.81
C ASP A 298 -6.16 -32.47 -3.60
N PHE A 299 -6.00 -31.65 -4.64
CA PHE A 299 -5.44 -30.31 -4.55
C PHE A 299 -6.31 -29.35 -3.71
N LEU A 300 -7.62 -29.39 -3.88
CA LEU A 300 -8.56 -28.56 -3.11
C LEU A 300 -8.66 -28.97 -1.63
N LYS A 301 -8.29 -30.23 -1.30
CA LYS A 301 -8.20 -30.71 0.09
C LYS A 301 -6.89 -30.34 0.77
N GLU A 302 -5.83 -30.04 0.00
CA GLU A 302 -4.54 -29.57 0.49
C GLU A 302 -4.51 -28.06 0.78
N LEU A 303 -5.50 -27.29 0.28
CA LEU A 303 -5.72 -25.86 0.53
C LEU A 303 -6.39 -25.63 1.88
#